data_cd1ad88aca40886fda738ce26b9029b2
#
_entry.id   cd1ad88aca40886fda738ce26b9029b2
#
_cell.length_a   1.000
_cell.length_b   1.000
_cell.length_c   1.000
_cell.angle_alpha   90.00
_cell.angle_beta   90.00
_cell.angle_gamma   90.00
#
_symmetry.space_group_name_H-M   'P 1'
#
loop_
_entity.id
_entity.type
_entity.pdbx_description
1 polymer ?
#
loop_
_entity_poly.entity_id
_entity_poly.type
_entity_poly.pdbx_seq_one_letter_code
_entity_poly.pdbx_strand_id
1 'polypeptide(L)'
;MYKPDIATLIDSHFEEMTDLEQEIARYFLQAATIQDDLSSQQVTQKLHISQAALTRFSKKCGFSGYREFIFQYQHQAKKQYTHSHKHSPLTNRVLRSYNNMLEQTQDLINEEQLERIAQLIEDADRVYFFGTGSS
;
A
#
# COMPACT_ATOMS: atom_id res chain seq x y z
N MET A 1 -2.26 -12.62 14.97
CA MET A 1 -1.83 -11.21 15.03
C MET A 1 -1.64 -10.71 13.61
N TYR A 2 -2.45 -9.77 13.20
CA TYR A 2 -2.37 -9.18 11.86
C TYR A 2 -1.11 -8.31 11.77
N LYS A 3 -0.14 -8.70 10.94
CA LYS A 3 0.97 -7.81 10.58
C LYS A 3 0.46 -6.96 9.40
N PRO A 4 0.49 -5.64 9.51
CA PRO A 4 0.10 -4.78 8.39
C PRO A 4 0.98 -5.08 7.17
N ASP A 5 0.41 -4.91 6.00
CA ASP A 5 1.14 -5.02 4.74
C ASP A 5 2.20 -3.91 4.67
N ILE A 6 3.33 -4.19 4.03
CA ILE A 6 4.42 -3.20 3.92
C ILE A 6 3.97 -1.96 3.14
N ALA A 7 3.11 -2.12 2.14
CA ALA A 7 2.51 -0.97 1.46
C ALA A 7 1.76 -0.08 2.46
N THR A 8 0.90 -0.66 3.31
CA THR A 8 0.19 0.06 4.37
C THR A 8 1.14 0.74 5.36
N LEU A 9 2.28 0.08 5.71
CA LEU A 9 3.29 0.69 6.58
C LEU A 9 3.99 1.88 5.92
N ILE A 10 4.30 1.80 4.63
CA ILE A 10 4.88 2.90 3.87
C ILE A 10 3.90 4.07 3.82
N ASP A 11 2.63 3.80 3.47
CA ASP A 11 1.59 4.82 3.34
C ASP A 11 1.33 5.53 4.67
N SER A 12 1.29 4.80 5.79
CA SER A 12 1.05 5.38 7.12
C SER A 12 2.13 6.36 7.59
N HIS A 13 3.34 6.29 7.02
CA HIS A 13 4.44 7.21 7.37
C HIS A 13 4.78 8.18 6.23
N PHE A 14 4.04 8.13 5.12
CA PHE A 14 4.38 8.87 3.90
C PHE A 14 4.43 10.39 4.12
N GLU A 15 3.48 10.95 4.84
CA GLU A 15 3.40 12.39 5.13
C GLU A 15 4.57 12.89 6.03
N GLU A 16 5.15 12.00 6.84
CA GLU A 16 6.28 12.31 7.71
C GLU A 16 7.64 12.16 7.00
N MET A 17 7.63 11.68 5.76
CA MET A 17 8.84 11.43 4.97
C MET A 17 9.37 12.69 4.32
N THR A 18 10.70 12.79 4.23
CA THR A 18 11.35 13.80 3.37
C THR A 18 11.12 13.48 1.90
N ASP A 19 11.29 14.47 1.01
CA ASP A 19 11.11 14.27 -0.43
C ASP A 19 11.88 13.07 -0.97
N LEU A 20 13.11 12.87 -0.51
CA LEU A 20 13.93 11.73 -0.90
C LEU A 20 13.37 10.40 -0.38
N GLU A 21 12.87 10.38 0.86
CA GLU A 21 12.24 9.18 1.43
C GLU A 21 10.91 8.85 0.74
N GLN A 22 10.14 9.87 0.34
CA GLN A 22 8.94 9.70 -0.47
C GLN A 22 9.25 9.15 -1.87
N GLU A 23 10.37 9.55 -2.47
CA GLU A 23 10.83 8.96 -3.74
C GLU A 23 11.14 7.46 -3.58
N ILE A 24 11.82 7.10 -2.50
CA ILE A 24 12.08 5.68 -2.15
C ILE A 24 10.74 4.94 -1.91
N ALA A 25 9.82 5.56 -1.18
CA ALA A 25 8.50 5.01 -0.92
C ALA A 25 7.73 4.71 -2.22
N ARG A 26 7.65 5.68 -3.12
CA ARG A 26 7.01 5.50 -4.44
C ARG A 26 7.64 4.37 -5.24
N TYR A 27 8.96 4.24 -5.21
CA TYR A 27 9.66 3.15 -5.87
C TYR A 27 9.17 1.78 -5.35
N PHE A 28 9.10 1.58 -4.04
CA PHE A 28 8.63 0.30 -3.47
C PHE A 28 7.13 0.08 -3.61
N LEU A 29 6.32 1.12 -3.62
CA LEU A 29 4.87 1.00 -3.89
C LEU A 29 4.58 0.62 -5.35
N GLN A 30 5.40 1.08 -6.29
CA GLN A 30 5.26 0.77 -7.72
C GLN A 30 5.99 -0.50 -8.14
N ALA A 31 7.05 -0.90 -7.43
CA ALA A 31 7.87 -2.05 -7.75
C ALA A 31 7.16 -3.37 -7.38
N ALA A 32 6.08 -3.68 -8.06
CA ALA A 32 5.39 -4.97 -7.96
C ALA A 32 6.22 -6.15 -8.51
N THR A 33 7.51 -6.01 -8.71
CA THR A 33 8.33 -6.98 -9.40
C THR A 33 9.19 -7.80 -8.46
N ILE A 34 8.71 -9.01 -8.17
CA ILE A 34 9.47 -10.12 -7.57
C ILE A 34 10.77 -10.44 -8.35
N GLN A 35 10.93 -9.90 -9.55
CA GLN A 35 12.03 -10.19 -10.48
C GLN A 35 13.18 -9.18 -10.43
N ASP A 36 13.02 -8.03 -9.78
CA ASP A 36 14.09 -7.04 -9.69
C ASP A 36 15.12 -7.43 -8.61
N ASP A 37 16.40 -7.17 -8.91
CA ASP A 37 17.45 -7.25 -7.89
C ASP A 37 17.29 -6.07 -6.92
N LEU A 38 16.68 -6.35 -5.78
CA LEU A 38 16.44 -5.38 -4.71
C LEU A 38 17.58 -5.33 -3.70
N SER A 39 18.82 -5.69 -4.10
CA SER A 39 19.99 -5.47 -3.26
C SER A 39 20.19 -3.97 -3.00
N SER A 40 20.75 -3.62 -1.83
CA SER A 40 20.95 -2.22 -1.46
C SER A 40 21.79 -1.47 -2.51
N GLN A 41 22.74 -2.17 -3.13
CA GLN A 41 23.59 -1.61 -4.17
C GLN A 41 22.80 -1.26 -5.44
N GLN A 42 21.95 -2.15 -5.91
CA GLN A 42 21.14 -1.92 -7.11
C GLN A 42 20.10 -0.82 -6.89
N VAL A 43 19.41 -0.85 -5.75
CA VAL A 43 18.42 0.18 -5.44
C VAL A 43 19.06 1.56 -5.28
N THR A 44 20.19 1.65 -4.59
CA THR A 44 20.90 2.94 -4.44
C THR A 44 21.42 3.48 -5.78
N GLN A 45 21.89 2.63 -6.67
CA GLN A 45 22.30 3.04 -8.02
C GLN A 45 21.10 3.50 -8.86
N LYS A 46 20.01 2.75 -8.82
CA LYS A 46 18.79 3.05 -9.61
C LYS A 46 18.14 4.37 -9.20
N LEU A 47 18.10 4.65 -7.91
CA LEU A 47 17.49 5.87 -7.35
C LEU A 47 18.50 7.00 -7.13
N HIS A 48 19.77 6.81 -7.44
CA HIS A 48 20.86 7.78 -7.20
C HIS A 48 20.92 8.28 -5.75
N ILE A 49 20.71 7.39 -4.78
CA ILE A 49 20.69 7.69 -3.35
C ILE A 49 21.84 7.01 -2.59
N SER A 50 22.09 7.45 -1.35
CA SER A 50 23.06 6.79 -0.48
C SER A 50 22.45 5.59 0.26
N GLN A 51 23.30 4.64 0.66
CA GLN A 51 22.87 3.53 1.53
C GLN A 51 22.33 4.02 2.88
N ALA A 52 22.85 5.15 3.36
CA ALA A 52 22.35 5.78 4.58
C ALA A 52 20.92 6.29 4.43
N ALA A 53 20.55 6.85 3.27
CA ALA A 53 19.17 7.27 2.98
C ALA A 53 18.23 6.07 2.95
N LEU A 54 18.61 4.99 2.29
CA LEU A 54 17.84 3.74 2.22
C LEU A 54 17.62 3.12 3.62
N THR A 55 18.64 3.18 4.47
CA THR A 55 18.56 2.70 5.86
C THR A 55 17.63 3.58 6.70
N ARG A 56 17.68 4.91 6.55
CA ARG A 56 16.78 5.84 7.27
C ARG A 56 15.32 5.61 6.88
N PHE A 57 15.05 5.51 5.58
CA PHE A 57 13.73 5.15 5.07
C PHE A 57 13.19 3.86 5.72
N SER A 58 14.00 2.79 5.72
CA SER A 58 13.60 1.50 6.30
C SER A 58 13.29 1.61 7.80
N LYS A 59 14.09 2.39 8.54
CA LYS A 59 13.86 2.64 9.97
C LYS A 59 12.58 3.45 10.21
N LYS A 60 12.28 4.41 9.37
CA LYS A 60 11.04 5.18 9.44
C LYS A 60 9.82 4.30 9.21
N CYS A 61 9.90 3.31 8.35
CA CYS A 61 8.87 2.28 8.16
C CYS A 61 8.80 1.23 9.29
N GLY A 62 9.56 1.40 10.38
CA GLY A 62 9.52 0.54 11.58
C GLY A 62 10.43 -0.69 11.53
N PHE A 63 11.38 -0.74 10.60
CA PHE A 63 12.36 -1.83 10.50
C PHE A 63 13.70 -1.44 11.11
N SER A 64 14.50 -2.44 11.54
CA SER A 64 15.85 -2.19 12.08
C SER A 64 16.84 -1.65 11.04
N GLY A 65 16.56 -1.90 9.74
CA GLY A 65 17.34 -1.45 8.61
C GLY A 65 16.87 -2.04 7.29
N TYR A 66 17.58 -1.71 6.21
CA TYR A 66 17.19 -2.11 4.86
C TYR A 66 17.14 -3.64 4.66
N ARG A 67 18.03 -4.40 5.28
CA ARG A 67 18.06 -5.86 5.16
C ARG A 67 16.77 -6.50 5.69
N GLU A 68 16.26 -6.03 6.83
CA GLU A 68 15.02 -6.52 7.39
C GLU A 68 13.82 -6.07 6.54
N PHE A 69 13.79 -4.79 6.14
CA PHE A 69 12.76 -4.25 5.27
C PHE A 69 12.61 -5.09 4.00
N ILE A 70 13.69 -5.32 3.25
CA ILE A 70 13.64 -6.02 1.98
C ILE A 70 13.31 -7.50 2.15
N PHE A 71 13.75 -8.14 3.23
CA PHE A 71 13.37 -9.52 3.55
C PHE A 71 11.85 -9.64 3.72
N GLN A 72 11.25 -8.74 4.51
CA GLN A 72 9.80 -8.74 4.74
C GLN A 72 9.04 -8.38 3.46
N TYR A 73 9.51 -7.41 2.69
CA TYR A 73 8.95 -7.02 1.40
C TYR A 73 8.89 -8.20 0.42
N GLN A 74 10.01 -8.87 0.22
CA GLN A 74 10.07 -10.04 -0.67
C GLN A 74 9.23 -11.22 -0.14
N HIS A 75 9.17 -11.40 1.16
CA HIS A 75 8.37 -12.47 1.76
C HIS A 75 6.86 -12.23 1.57
N GLN A 76 6.40 -10.99 1.69
CA GLN A 76 5.00 -10.64 1.42
C GLN A 76 4.67 -10.76 -0.07
N ALA A 77 5.54 -10.27 -0.94
CA ALA A 77 5.37 -10.41 -2.37
C ALA A 77 5.28 -11.88 -2.81
N LYS A 78 6.12 -12.77 -2.25
CA LYS A 78 6.02 -14.22 -2.48
C LYS A 78 4.72 -14.82 -1.96
N LYS A 79 4.23 -14.37 -0.81
CA LYS A 79 2.93 -14.84 -0.28
C LYS A 79 1.78 -14.45 -1.20
N GLN A 80 1.73 -13.23 -1.68
CA GLN A 80 0.72 -12.79 -2.64
C GLN A 80 0.77 -13.62 -3.93
N TYR A 81 1.97 -13.89 -4.44
CA TYR A 81 2.16 -14.74 -5.62
C TYR A 81 1.72 -16.19 -5.40
N THR A 82 2.06 -16.79 -4.25
CA THR A 82 1.65 -18.17 -3.93
C THR A 82 0.16 -18.29 -3.62
N HIS A 83 -0.48 -17.25 -3.07
CA HIS A 83 -1.93 -17.24 -2.89
C HIS A 83 -2.68 -17.20 -4.24
N SER A 84 -2.14 -16.51 -5.24
CA SER A 84 -2.70 -16.48 -6.58
C SER A 84 -2.70 -17.85 -7.27
N HIS A 85 -1.77 -18.75 -6.94
CA HIS A 85 -1.69 -20.09 -7.52
C HIS A 85 -2.44 -21.18 -6.74
N LYS A 86 -2.94 -20.88 -5.53
CA LYS A 86 -3.64 -21.86 -4.67
C LYS A 86 -5.12 -22.03 -4.99
N HIS A 87 -5.69 -21.13 -5.77
CA HIS A 87 -7.11 -21.14 -6.07
C HIS A 87 -7.40 -21.72 -7.44
N SER A 88 -8.58 -22.34 -7.59
CA SER A 88 -9.06 -22.81 -8.87
C SER A 88 -9.15 -21.68 -9.90
N PRO A 89 -9.12 -21.97 -11.22
CA PRO A 89 -9.30 -20.94 -12.26
C PRO A 89 -10.59 -20.14 -12.08
N LEU A 90 -11.65 -20.77 -11.59
CA LEU A 90 -12.94 -20.13 -11.31
C LEU A 90 -12.81 -19.14 -10.17
N THR A 91 -12.21 -19.53 -9.04
CA THR A 91 -11.98 -18.65 -7.89
C THR A 91 -11.13 -17.45 -8.27
N ASN A 92 -10.05 -17.64 -9.02
CA ASN A 92 -9.21 -16.56 -9.51
C ASN A 92 -9.95 -15.60 -10.45
N ARG A 93 -10.92 -16.10 -11.24
CA ARG A 93 -11.78 -15.25 -12.07
C ARG A 93 -12.68 -14.37 -11.22
N VAL A 94 -13.30 -14.96 -10.20
CA VAL A 94 -14.18 -14.24 -9.26
C VAL A 94 -13.39 -13.16 -8.53
N LEU A 95 -12.23 -13.49 -7.95
CA LEU A 95 -11.39 -12.53 -7.24
C LEU A 95 -10.95 -11.38 -8.15
N ARG A 96 -10.57 -11.65 -9.38
CA ARG A 96 -10.24 -10.59 -10.37
C ARG A 96 -11.43 -9.69 -10.65
N SER A 97 -12.63 -10.27 -10.79
CA SER A 97 -13.84 -9.49 -11.00
C SER A 97 -14.12 -8.54 -9.84
N TYR A 98 -13.96 -8.99 -8.60
CA TYR A 98 -14.09 -8.13 -7.42
C TYR A 98 -13.02 -7.01 -7.37
N ASN A 99 -11.77 -7.34 -7.67
CA ASN A 99 -10.70 -6.33 -7.73
C ASN A 99 -10.99 -5.24 -8.78
N ASN A 100 -11.43 -5.65 -9.97
CA ASN A 100 -11.82 -4.69 -11.02
C ASN A 100 -12.99 -3.80 -10.58
N MET A 101 -13.97 -4.35 -9.86
CA MET A 101 -15.08 -3.56 -9.31
C MET A 101 -14.62 -2.57 -8.25
N LEU A 102 -13.66 -2.95 -7.41
CA LEU A 102 -13.05 -2.05 -6.43
C LEU A 102 -12.26 -0.92 -7.11
N GLU A 103 -11.46 -1.23 -8.12
CA GLU A 103 -10.73 -0.24 -8.92
C GLU A 103 -11.70 0.76 -9.57
N GLN A 104 -12.77 0.27 -10.22
CA GLN A 104 -13.80 1.14 -10.79
C GLN A 104 -14.51 1.99 -9.73
N THR A 105 -14.70 1.46 -8.54
CA THR A 105 -15.30 2.22 -7.43
C THR A 105 -14.37 3.33 -6.95
N GLN A 106 -13.05 3.06 -6.87
CA GLN A 106 -12.05 4.07 -6.53
C GLN A 106 -12.04 5.23 -7.52
N ASP A 107 -12.17 4.95 -8.82
CA ASP A 107 -12.23 5.98 -9.87
C ASP A 107 -13.47 6.89 -9.74
N LEU A 108 -14.51 6.43 -9.04
CA LEU A 108 -15.74 7.20 -8.80
C LEU A 108 -15.68 8.04 -7.51
N ILE A 109 -14.67 7.82 -6.68
CA ILE A 109 -14.50 8.58 -5.42
C ILE A 109 -14.09 10.01 -5.77
N ASN A 110 -14.83 10.96 -5.24
CA ASN A 110 -14.51 12.38 -5.30
C ASN A 110 -14.15 12.85 -3.88
N GLU A 111 -12.88 13.06 -3.64
CA GLU A 111 -12.34 13.45 -2.32
C GLU A 111 -12.96 14.77 -1.82
N GLU A 112 -13.15 15.76 -2.70
CA GLU A 112 -13.78 17.03 -2.33
C GLU A 112 -15.22 16.85 -1.85
N GLN A 113 -15.97 15.93 -2.48
CA GLN A 113 -17.32 15.59 -2.03
C GLN A 113 -17.32 14.85 -0.71
N LEU A 114 -16.34 13.94 -0.49
CA LEU A 114 -16.20 13.21 0.76
C LEU A 114 -15.88 14.15 1.91
N GLU A 115 -14.91 15.06 1.74
CA GLU A 115 -14.57 16.07 2.74
C GLU A 115 -15.77 16.95 3.08
N ARG A 116 -16.51 17.39 2.06
CA ARG A 116 -17.73 18.18 2.26
C ARG A 116 -18.81 17.42 3.04
N ILE A 117 -19.00 16.13 2.75
CA ILE A 117 -19.96 15.30 3.45
C ILE A 117 -19.51 15.09 4.91
N ALA A 118 -18.21 14.82 5.13
CA ALA A 118 -17.66 14.68 6.47
C ALA A 118 -17.90 15.95 7.31
N GLN A 119 -17.63 17.12 6.75
CA GLN A 119 -17.86 18.39 7.43
C GLN A 119 -19.35 18.62 7.77
N LEU A 120 -20.26 18.29 6.84
CA LEU A 120 -21.69 18.38 7.09
C LEU A 120 -22.17 17.45 8.23
N ILE A 121 -21.55 16.27 8.36
CA ILE A 121 -21.85 15.32 9.44
C ILE A 121 -21.29 15.85 10.77
N GLU A 122 -20.09 16.42 10.79
CA GLU A 122 -19.49 17.00 12.00
C GLU A 122 -20.26 18.23 12.52
N ASP A 123 -20.75 19.06 11.61
CA ASP A 123 -21.48 20.29 11.96
C ASP A 123 -22.96 20.04 12.33
N ALA A 124 -23.49 18.84 12.10
CA ALA A 124 -24.89 18.53 12.30
C ALA A 124 -25.19 18.16 13.78
N ASP A 125 -26.19 18.79 14.36
CA ASP A 125 -26.70 18.42 15.71
C ASP A 125 -27.25 16.99 15.75
N ARG A 126 -27.78 16.47 14.64
CA ARG A 126 -28.34 15.11 14.49
C ARG A 126 -28.12 14.59 13.07
N VAL A 127 -27.74 13.33 12.97
CA VAL A 127 -27.59 12.62 11.69
C VAL A 127 -28.56 11.43 11.68
N TYR A 128 -29.32 11.30 10.60
CA TYR A 128 -30.25 10.17 10.40
C TYR A 128 -29.77 9.35 9.20
N PHE A 129 -29.67 8.03 9.40
CA PHE A 129 -29.33 7.10 8.35
C PHE A 129 -30.59 6.35 7.90
N PHE A 130 -30.89 6.40 6.62
CA PHE A 130 -31.95 5.62 5.98
C PHE A 130 -31.32 4.74 4.91
N GLY A 131 -31.68 3.48 4.88
CA GLY A 131 -31.18 2.53 3.91
C GLY A 131 -32.18 1.43 3.63
N THR A 132 -32.21 0.94 2.39
CA THR A 132 -32.87 -0.29 2.00
C THR A 132 -31.82 -1.31 1.68
N GLY A 133 -31.84 -2.46 2.31
CA GLY A 133 -30.87 -3.54 2.08
C GLY A 133 -31.39 -4.85 2.65
N SER A 134 -30.91 -5.96 2.14
CA SER A 134 -31.11 -7.25 2.77
C SER A 134 -30.23 -7.37 3.99
N SER A 135 -30.82 -7.50 5.15
CA SER A 135 -30.15 -7.92 6.37
C SER A 135 -29.86 -9.42 6.34
#